data_658dccd880d7244aa25143afeb6410cd
#
_entry.id   658dccd880d7244aa25143afeb6410cd
#
_cell.length_a   1.000
_cell.length_b   1.000
_cell.length_c   1.000
_cell.angle_alpha   90.00
_cell.angle_beta   90.00
_cell.angle_gamma   90.00
#
_symmetry.space_group_name_H-M   'P 1'
#
loop_
_entity.id
_entity.type
_entity.pdbx_description
1 polymer ?
#
loop_
_entity_poly.entity_id
_entity_poly.type
_entity_poly.pdbx_seq_one_letter_code
_entity_poly.pdbx_strand_id
1 'polypeptide(L)'
;MDDSFKKIIKMTEGPDRTAAIAHWLQRLYPEESIPVLVGGSAVELYTGGAYTTGDLDFVGHISPAARKILTETGFTRHGRNWIHEGTKIFLEFPSGSLGEDERKAVLTVGRLRIQIVSPEDLLVDRLAAWKHWESPVDGVNSFLLYRAQSKSFDEDHLEKRTMTEDVQDALYAVRSLYREYTHDLPADKVLEKWSLKVR
;
A
#
# COMPACT_ATOMS: atom_id res chain seq x y z
N MET A 1 -21.96 -14.92 -9.69
CA MET A 1 -20.59 -14.35 -9.59
C MET A 1 -20.51 -13.18 -10.53
N ASP A 2 -20.11 -12.01 -10.04
CA ASP A 2 -19.96 -10.77 -10.82
C ASP A 2 -19.00 -11.02 -12.01
N ASP A 3 -19.41 -10.64 -13.23
CA ASP A 3 -18.63 -10.87 -14.44
C ASP A 3 -17.32 -10.08 -14.47
N SER A 4 -17.23 -9.00 -13.71
CA SER A 4 -15.98 -8.24 -13.52
C SER A 4 -14.98 -9.02 -12.67
N PHE A 5 -15.43 -9.66 -11.58
CA PHE A 5 -14.55 -10.47 -10.75
C PHE A 5 -14.04 -11.71 -11.48
N LYS A 6 -14.87 -12.34 -12.34
CA LYS A 6 -14.44 -13.47 -13.19
C LYS A 6 -13.27 -13.11 -14.13
N LYS A 7 -13.17 -11.86 -14.56
CA LYS A 7 -12.05 -11.39 -15.38
C LYS A 7 -10.80 -11.20 -14.52
N ILE A 8 -10.95 -10.62 -13.33
CA ILE A 8 -9.85 -10.36 -12.41
C ILE A 8 -9.12 -11.63 -12.00
N ILE A 9 -9.84 -12.69 -11.68
CA ILE A 9 -9.25 -13.98 -11.26
C ILE A 9 -8.42 -14.67 -12.35
N LYS A 10 -8.56 -14.25 -13.61
CA LYS A 10 -7.77 -14.75 -14.74
C LYS A 10 -6.54 -13.90 -15.05
N MET A 11 -6.38 -12.75 -14.38
CA MET A 11 -5.22 -11.89 -14.58
C MET A 11 -3.99 -12.50 -13.91
N THR A 12 -2.83 -12.27 -14.51
CA THR A 12 -1.54 -12.59 -13.90
C THR A 12 -1.32 -11.73 -12.65
N GLU A 13 -0.69 -12.30 -11.64
CA GLU A 13 -0.29 -11.56 -10.43
C GLU A 13 0.60 -10.36 -10.79
N GLY A 14 0.41 -9.26 -10.05
CA GLY A 14 1.12 -8.02 -10.27
C GLY A 14 0.22 -6.78 -10.15
N PRO A 15 0.78 -5.58 -10.34
CA PRO A 15 0.13 -4.31 -10.00
C PRO A 15 -1.21 -4.10 -10.74
N ASP A 16 -1.34 -4.56 -11.98
CA ASP A 16 -2.61 -4.44 -12.72
C ASP A 16 -3.73 -5.27 -12.08
N ARG A 17 -3.42 -6.49 -11.61
CA ARG A 17 -4.37 -7.34 -10.90
C ARG A 17 -4.71 -6.76 -9.53
N THR A 18 -3.72 -6.29 -8.78
CA THR A 18 -3.89 -5.60 -7.49
C THR A 18 -4.80 -4.37 -7.65
N ALA A 19 -4.55 -3.54 -8.65
CA ALA A 19 -5.38 -2.39 -8.99
C ALA A 19 -6.82 -2.80 -9.35
N ALA A 20 -6.99 -3.87 -10.12
CA ALA A 20 -8.31 -4.37 -10.52
C ALA A 20 -9.10 -4.91 -9.34
N ILE A 21 -8.46 -5.63 -8.40
CA ILE A 21 -9.09 -6.13 -7.17
C ILE A 21 -9.51 -4.95 -6.29
N ALA A 22 -8.60 -4.00 -6.04
CA ALA A 22 -8.89 -2.83 -5.23
C ALA A 22 -10.06 -2.01 -5.80
N HIS A 23 -10.03 -1.71 -7.10
CA HIS A 23 -11.11 -0.99 -7.76
C HIS A 23 -12.45 -1.75 -7.69
N TRP A 24 -12.44 -3.08 -7.95
CA TRP A 24 -13.63 -3.91 -7.85
C TRP A 24 -14.23 -3.87 -6.44
N LEU A 25 -13.42 -4.07 -5.40
CA LEU A 25 -13.87 -4.01 -4.01
C LEU A 25 -14.46 -2.65 -3.68
N GLN A 26 -13.78 -1.57 -4.03
CA GLN A 26 -14.19 -0.20 -3.72
C GLN A 26 -15.53 0.18 -4.38
N ARG A 27 -15.83 -0.37 -5.55
CA ARG A 27 -17.12 -0.18 -6.21
C ARG A 27 -18.33 -0.81 -5.49
N LEU A 28 -18.09 -1.63 -4.49
CA LEU A 28 -19.15 -2.21 -3.64
C LEU A 28 -19.66 -1.23 -2.57
N TYR A 29 -19.09 -0.01 -2.52
CA TYR A 29 -19.36 0.99 -1.51
C TYR A 29 -19.87 2.29 -2.13
N PRO A 30 -20.75 3.03 -1.40
CA PRO A 30 -21.05 4.42 -1.73
C PRO A 30 -19.81 5.30 -1.49
N GLU A 31 -19.73 6.46 -2.15
CA GLU A 31 -18.54 7.31 -2.21
C GLU A 31 -18.00 7.72 -0.83
N GLU A 32 -18.89 8.00 0.11
CA GLU A 32 -18.55 8.44 1.48
C GLU A 32 -17.94 7.36 2.37
N SER A 33 -18.06 6.08 1.99
CA SER A 33 -17.62 4.93 2.80
C SER A 33 -16.67 3.99 2.07
N ILE A 34 -16.09 4.42 0.96
CA ILE A 34 -15.12 3.63 0.20
C ILE A 34 -13.90 3.34 1.09
N PRO A 35 -13.54 2.05 1.32
CA PRO A 35 -12.34 1.70 2.06
C PRO A 35 -11.07 2.14 1.33
N VAL A 36 -10.08 2.56 2.08
CA VAL A 36 -8.81 3.09 1.56
C VAL A 36 -7.78 1.97 1.51
N LEU A 37 -7.16 1.77 0.35
CA LEU A 37 -6.06 0.82 0.20
C LEU A 37 -4.81 1.35 0.93
N VAL A 38 -4.17 0.50 1.74
CA VAL A 38 -2.98 0.81 2.54
C VAL A 38 -1.93 -0.28 2.40
N GLY A 39 -0.90 -0.25 3.22
CA GLY A 39 0.05 -1.35 3.39
C GLY A 39 0.89 -1.68 2.15
N GLY A 40 1.30 -2.95 2.05
CA GLY A 40 2.19 -3.43 0.98
C GLY A 40 1.61 -3.28 -0.41
N SER A 41 0.30 -3.49 -0.58
CA SER A 41 -0.37 -3.35 -1.87
C SER A 41 -0.44 -1.89 -2.35
N ALA A 42 -0.49 -0.92 -1.43
CA ALA A 42 -0.33 0.50 -1.78
C ALA A 42 1.10 0.80 -2.26
N VAL A 43 2.13 0.23 -1.61
CA VAL A 43 3.53 0.32 -2.10
C VAL A 43 3.66 -0.27 -3.50
N GLU A 44 3.09 -1.46 -3.74
CA GLU A 44 3.10 -2.11 -5.06
C GLU A 44 2.55 -1.18 -6.15
N LEU A 45 1.41 -0.55 -5.91
CA LEU A 45 0.78 0.32 -6.90
C LEU A 45 1.56 1.62 -7.13
N TYR A 46 2.04 2.29 -6.08
CA TYR A 46 2.82 3.51 -6.21
C TYR A 46 4.19 3.31 -6.87
N THR A 47 4.76 2.11 -6.74
CA THR A 47 6.06 1.75 -7.32
C THR A 47 5.96 1.06 -8.67
N GLY A 48 4.74 0.87 -9.20
CA GLY A 48 4.52 0.18 -10.47
C GLY A 48 5.00 -1.28 -10.47
N GLY A 49 4.92 -1.95 -9.30
CA GLY A 49 5.30 -3.35 -9.15
C GLY A 49 6.78 -3.58 -8.83
N ALA A 50 7.55 -2.55 -8.46
CA ALA A 50 8.93 -2.75 -7.98
C ALA A 50 8.99 -3.51 -6.64
N TYR A 51 7.87 -3.54 -5.92
CA TYR A 51 7.59 -4.40 -4.78
C TYR A 51 6.28 -5.12 -5.03
N THR A 52 6.15 -6.37 -4.62
CA THR A 52 4.91 -7.16 -4.71
C THR A 52 4.55 -7.75 -3.36
N THR A 53 3.25 -7.81 -3.07
CA THR A 53 2.70 -8.42 -1.84
C THR A 53 1.63 -9.45 -2.18
N GLY A 54 1.29 -10.31 -1.20
CA GLY A 54 0.25 -11.34 -1.38
C GLY A 54 -1.14 -10.92 -0.94
N ASP A 55 -1.25 -9.85 -0.17
CA ASP A 55 -2.47 -9.37 0.48
C ASP A 55 -2.77 -7.92 0.17
N LEU A 56 -4.07 -7.58 0.19
CA LEU A 56 -4.55 -6.22 0.05
C LEU A 56 -5.13 -5.76 1.37
N ASP A 57 -4.53 -4.73 1.96
CA ASP A 57 -4.95 -4.12 3.21
C ASP A 57 -5.86 -2.92 2.95
N PHE A 58 -7.01 -2.90 3.63
CA PHE A 58 -7.99 -1.81 3.50
C PHE A 58 -8.37 -1.24 4.86
N VAL A 59 -8.24 0.04 5.00
CA VAL A 59 -8.79 0.79 6.12
C VAL A 59 -10.23 1.18 5.80
N GLY A 60 -11.17 0.70 6.63
CA GLY A 60 -12.59 0.91 6.44
C GLY A 60 -13.43 -0.23 7.02
N HIS A 61 -14.75 -0.04 7.06
CA HIS A 61 -15.69 -1.05 7.55
C HIS A 61 -16.30 -1.85 6.40
N ILE A 62 -16.39 -3.18 6.57
CA ILE A 62 -17.09 -4.02 5.60
C ILE A 62 -18.59 -3.84 5.79
N SER A 63 -19.26 -3.21 4.82
CA SER A 63 -20.69 -3.07 4.78
C SER A 63 -21.41 -4.42 4.66
N PRO A 64 -22.66 -4.56 5.12
CA PRO A 64 -23.46 -5.78 4.92
C PRO A 64 -23.60 -6.16 3.44
N ALA A 65 -23.71 -5.16 2.54
CA ALA A 65 -23.79 -5.38 1.09
C ALA A 65 -22.47 -5.94 0.53
N ALA A 66 -21.33 -5.33 0.89
CA ALA A 66 -20.01 -5.82 0.47
C ALA A 66 -19.75 -7.23 1.00
N ARG A 67 -20.10 -7.51 2.28
CA ARG A 67 -19.99 -8.85 2.86
C ARG A 67 -20.75 -9.90 2.06
N LYS A 68 -22.00 -9.59 1.68
CA LYS A 68 -22.82 -10.48 0.87
C LYS A 68 -22.15 -10.80 -0.46
N ILE A 69 -21.68 -9.78 -1.17
CA ILE A 69 -21.02 -9.96 -2.49
C ILE A 69 -19.71 -10.73 -2.34
N LEU A 70 -18.89 -10.46 -1.34
CA LEU A 70 -17.68 -11.24 -1.06
C LEU A 70 -18.00 -12.71 -0.89
N THR A 71 -19.00 -13.05 -0.06
CA THR A 71 -19.42 -14.45 0.14
C THR A 71 -19.93 -15.09 -1.15
N GLU A 72 -20.76 -14.39 -1.91
CA GLU A 72 -21.32 -14.88 -3.19
C GLU A 72 -20.24 -15.06 -4.28
N THR A 73 -19.14 -14.33 -4.19
CA THR A 73 -17.99 -14.46 -5.10
C THR A 73 -16.98 -15.50 -4.66
N GLY A 74 -17.19 -16.16 -3.52
CA GLY A 74 -16.37 -17.29 -3.05
C GLY A 74 -15.33 -16.95 -1.99
N PHE A 75 -15.36 -15.72 -1.43
CA PHE A 75 -14.51 -15.39 -0.28
C PHE A 75 -15.06 -16.00 1.00
N THR A 76 -14.15 -16.54 1.82
CA THR A 76 -14.43 -17.02 3.17
C THR A 76 -13.83 -16.06 4.19
N ARG A 77 -14.58 -15.75 5.25
CA ARG A 77 -14.10 -14.86 6.31
C ARG A 77 -13.35 -15.62 7.39
N HIS A 78 -12.15 -15.14 7.74
CA HIS A 78 -11.32 -15.59 8.86
C HIS A 78 -10.92 -14.39 9.73
N GLY A 79 -11.69 -14.11 10.76
CA GLY A 79 -11.49 -12.95 11.62
C GLY A 79 -11.66 -11.64 10.85
N ARG A 80 -10.57 -10.87 10.70
CA ARG A 80 -10.53 -9.62 9.91
C ARG A 80 -10.16 -9.84 8.44
N ASN A 81 -9.80 -11.08 8.07
CA ASN A 81 -9.35 -11.43 6.74
C ASN A 81 -10.49 -12.06 5.92
N TRP A 82 -10.45 -11.83 4.61
CA TRP A 82 -11.30 -12.48 3.61
C TRP A 82 -10.41 -13.15 2.59
N ILE A 83 -10.60 -14.46 2.41
CA ILE A 83 -9.72 -15.30 1.60
C ILE A 83 -10.52 -15.92 0.48
N HIS A 84 -10.05 -15.78 -0.75
CA HIS A 84 -10.52 -16.52 -1.90
C HIS A 84 -9.45 -17.56 -2.27
N GLU A 85 -9.54 -18.76 -1.67
CA GLU A 85 -8.51 -19.80 -1.76
C GLU A 85 -8.18 -20.21 -3.19
N GLY A 86 -9.19 -20.33 -4.05
CA GLY A 86 -9.02 -20.74 -5.45
C GLY A 86 -8.18 -19.79 -6.30
N THR A 87 -7.94 -18.55 -5.85
CA THR A 87 -7.19 -17.53 -6.59
C THR A 87 -6.09 -16.87 -5.78
N LYS A 88 -5.90 -17.29 -4.52
CA LYS A 88 -4.95 -16.74 -3.57
C LYS A 88 -5.10 -15.22 -3.42
N ILE A 89 -6.35 -14.72 -3.40
CA ILE A 89 -6.63 -13.31 -3.09
C ILE A 89 -6.94 -13.21 -1.60
N PHE A 90 -6.19 -12.37 -0.90
CA PHE A 90 -6.34 -12.10 0.52
C PHE A 90 -6.68 -10.62 0.69
N LEU A 91 -7.80 -10.34 1.39
CA LEU A 91 -8.20 -8.97 1.74
C LEU A 91 -8.18 -8.87 3.25
N GLU A 92 -7.49 -7.89 3.79
CA GLU A 92 -7.43 -7.62 5.22
C GLU A 92 -8.06 -6.25 5.54
N PHE A 93 -8.74 -6.16 6.69
CA PHE A 93 -9.33 -4.93 7.20
C PHE A 93 -8.83 -4.68 8.63
N PRO A 94 -7.60 -4.13 8.78
CA PRO A 94 -6.96 -3.98 10.08
C PRO A 94 -7.63 -2.95 10.98
N SER A 95 -8.20 -1.87 10.40
CA SER A 95 -8.86 -0.79 11.14
C SER A 95 -10.05 -0.21 10.39
N GLY A 96 -10.90 0.55 11.11
CA GLY A 96 -12.10 1.18 10.56
C GLY A 96 -11.88 2.57 9.94
N SER A 97 -10.77 3.24 10.25
CA SER A 97 -10.45 4.60 9.75
C SER A 97 -8.95 4.82 9.66
N LEU A 98 -8.55 5.71 8.78
CA LEU A 98 -7.20 6.30 8.79
C LEU A 98 -6.97 7.08 10.09
N GLY A 99 -5.72 7.30 10.45
CA GLY A 99 -5.33 8.19 11.52
C GLY A 99 -5.81 9.63 11.26
N GLU A 100 -5.90 10.43 12.32
CA GLU A 100 -6.49 11.78 12.26
C GLU A 100 -5.71 12.72 11.30
N ASP A 101 -4.39 12.58 11.24
CA ASP A 101 -3.51 13.36 10.37
C ASP A 101 -3.23 12.68 9.01
N GLU A 102 -3.72 11.46 8.79
CA GLU A 102 -3.50 10.73 7.53
C GLU A 102 -4.48 11.16 6.43
N ARG A 103 -3.97 11.25 5.22
CA ARG A 103 -4.72 11.68 4.04
C ARG A 103 -4.96 10.51 3.08
N LYS A 104 -6.09 10.56 2.40
CA LYS A 104 -6.37 9.70 1.26
C LYS A 104 -6.10 10.42 -0.05
N ALA A 105 -5.66 9.66 -1.05
CA ALA A 105 -5.47 10.09 -2.42
C ALA A 105 -6.30 9.22 -3.38
N VAL A 106 -6.35 9.63 -4.64
CA VAL A 106 -6.91 8.81 -5.73
C VAL A 106 -5.80 8.49 -6.71
N LEU A 107 -5.40 7.23 -6.77
CA LEU A 107 -4.46 6.74 -7.76
C LEU A 107 -5.20 6.26 -9.02
N THR A 108 -4.68 6.62 -10.20
CA THR A 108 -5.21 6.14 -11.48
C THR A 108 -4.23 5.14 -12.10
N VAL A 109 -4.69 3.90 -12.30
CA VAL A 109 -3.92 2.85 -13.00
C VAL A 109 -4.68 2.48 -14.27
N GLY A 110 -4.17 2.90 -15.41
CA GLY A 110 -4.90 2.80 -16.67
C GLY A 110 -6.23 3.59 -16.64
N ARG A 111 -7.36 2.86 -16.61
CA ARG A 111 -8.71 3.46 -16.46
C ARG A 111 -9.32 3.27 -15.09
N LEU A 112 -8.61 2.62 -14.18
CA LEU A 112 -9.08 2.30 -12.84
C LEU A 112 -8.71 3.44 -11.88
N ARG A 113 -9.68 3.87 -11.07
CA ARG A 113 -9.48 4.84 -9.99
C ARG A 113 -9.57 4.10 -8.67
N ILE A 114 -8.60 4.31 -7.80
CA ILE A 114 -8.45 3.59 -6.52
C ILE A 114 -8.28 4.64 -5.42
N GLN A 115 -9.10 4.57 -4.39
CA GLN A 115 -8.84 5.31 -3.14
C GLN A 115 -7.73 4.60 -2.38
N ILE A 116 -6.68 5.34 -2.09
CA ILE A 116 -5.43 4.84 -1.51
C ILE A 116 -4.94 5.85 -0.48
N VAL A 117 -4.17 5.41 0.52
CA VAL A 117 -3.49 6.32 1.42
C VAL A 117 -2.55 7.25 0.65
N SER A 118 -2.33 8.48 1.11
CA SER A 118 -1.40 9.40 0.43
C SER A 118 0.01 8.81 0.37
N PRO A 119 0.80 9.12 -0.67
CA PRO A 119 2.15 8.59 -0.76
C PRO A 119 3.07 9.08 0.38
N GLU A 120 2.80 10.27 0.93
CA GLU A 120 3.49 10.83 2.10
C GLU A 120 3.24 9.99 3.34
N ASP A 121 1.97 9.74 3.66
CA ASP A 121 1.58 8.98 4.85
C ASP A 121 2.02 7.52 4.76
N LEU A 122 1.94 6.92 3.55
CA LEU A 122 2.47 5.59 3.31
C LEU A 122 3.99 5.53 3.51
N LEU A 123 4.72 6.56 3.06
CA LEU A 123 6.17 6.65 3.28
C LEU A 123 6.48 6.74 4.77
N VAL A 124 5.76 7.58 5.50
CA VAL A 124 5.95 7.75 6.96
C VAL A 124 5.67 6.44 7.70
N ASP A 125 4.60 5.71 7.35
CA ASP A 125 4.28 4.42 7.92
C ASP A 125 5.42 3.38 7.69
N ARG A 126 5.98 3.32 6.47
CA ARG A 126 7.12 2.44 6.18
C ARG A 126 8.39 2.87 6.92
N LEU A 127 8.66 4.17 7.05
CA LEU A 127 9.78 4.70 7.82
C LEU A 127 9.64 4.36 9.31
N ALA A 128 8.43 4.45 9.87
CA ALA A 128 8.14 4.10 11.25
C ALA A 128 8.34 2.61 11.51
N ALA A 129 7.85 1.75 10.63
CA ALA A 129 8.04 0.32 10.72
C ALA A 129 9.54 -0.05 10.64
N TRP A 130 10.29 0.61 9.76
CA TRP A 130 11.72 0.40 9.66
C TRP A 130 12.48 0.89 10.90
N LYS A 131 12.21 2.09 11.40
CA LYS A 131 12.92 2.67 12.54
C LYS A 131 12.57 2.00 13.85
N HIS A 132 11.27 1.84 14.15
CA HIS A 132 10.82 1.42 15.48
C HIS A 132 10.71 -0.09 15.64
N TRP A 133 10.51 -0.84 14.54
CA TRP A 133 10.39 -2.29 14.54
C TRP A 133 11.53 -3.00 13.82
N GLU A 134 12.54 -2.24 13.41
CA GLU A 134 13.73 -2.75 12.74
C GLU A 134 13.42 -3.62 11.50
N SER A 135 12.36 -3.25 10.75
CA SER A 135 11.91 -3.99 9.59
C SER A 135 12.73 -3.64 8.32
N PRO A 136 13.66 -4.51 7.86
CA PRO A 136 14.45 -4.23 6.66
C PRO A 136 13.61 -4.12 5.40
N VAL A 137 12.50 -4.86 5.33
CA VAL A 137 11.58 -4.83 4.19
C VAL A 137 10.93 -3.45 4.05
N ASP A 138 10.51 -2.85 5.18
CA ASP A 138 9.92 -1.52 5.19
C ASP A 138 10.93 -0.43 4.85
N GLY A 139 12.20 -0.62 5.23
CA GLY A 139 13.29 0.24 4.77
C GLY A 139 13.46 0.24 3.25
N VAL A 140 13.43 -0.93 2.61
CA VAL A 140 13.45 -1.06 1.14
C VAL A 140 12.20 -0.41 0.53
N ASN A 141 11.03 -0.69 1.08
CA ASN A 141 9.78 -0.12 0.62
C ASN A 141 9.77 1.40 0.70
N SER A 142 10.34 1.97 1.77
CA SER A 142 10.53 3.43 1.92
C SER A 142 11.40 4.00 0.79
N PHE A 143 12.51 3.34 0.46
CA PHE A 143 13.38 3.78 -0.62
C PHE A 143 12.70 3.69 -1.99
N LEU A 144 12.03 2.56 -2.29
CA LEU A 144 11.34 2.35 -3.56
C LEU A 144 10.21 3.38 -3.74
N LEU A 145 9.44 3.62 -2.69
CA LEU A 145 8.35 4.59 -2.67
C LEU A 145 8.88 6.02 -2.85
N TYR A 146 9.93 6.40 -2.11
CA TYR A 146 10.58 7.70 -2.26
C TYR A 146 11.10 7.90 -3.68
N ARG A 147 11.78 6.91 -4.26
CA ARG A 147 12.26 6.94 -5.64
C ARG A 147 11.15 7.14 -6.66
N ALA A 148 10.00 6.47 -6.45
CA ALA A 148 8.87 6.54 -7.38
C ALA A 148 8.09 7.85 -7.26
N GLN A 149 7.98 8.44 -6.06
CA GLN A 149 7.04 9.51 -5.75
C GLN A 149 7.69 10.84 -5.33
N SER A 150 9.03 10.93 -5.21
CA SER A 150 9.74 12.11 -4.68
C SER A 150 9.42 13.44 -5.37
N LYS A 151 8.96 13.41 -6.63
CA LYS A 151 8.59 14.63 -7.38
C LYS A 151 7.15 15.07 -7.16
N SER A 152 6.33 14.26 -6.51
CA SER A 152 4.89 14.48 -6.31
C SER A 152 4.50 14.69 -4.85
N PHE A 153 5.44 14.57 -3.90
CA PHE A 153 5.17 14.77 -2.49
C PHE A 153 4.73 16.20 -2.16
N ASP A 154 3.71 16.30 -1.31
CA ASP A 154 3.46 17.50 -0.50
C ASP A 154 4.51 17.54 0.62
N GLU A 155 5.61 18.27 0.39
CA GLU A 155 6.76 18.31 1.31
C GLU A 155 6.37 18.87 2.69
N ASP A 156 5.47 19.85 2.77
CA ASP A 156 5.03 20.41 4.05
C ASP A 156 4.26 19.35 4.87
N HIS A 157 3.41 18.55 4.21
CA HIS A 157 2.72 17.46 4.87
C HIS A 157 3.69 16.35 5.30
N LEU A 158 4.60 15.96 4.41
CA LEU A 158 5.60 14.92 4.71
C LEU A 158 6.47 15.31 5.91
N GLU A 159 6.98 16.55 5.96
CA GLU A 159 7.80 17.04 7.09
C GLU A 159 6.99 17.04 8.39
N LYS A 160 5.75 17.56 8.37
CA LYS A 160 4.87 17.53 9.55
C LYS A 160 4.66 16.09 10.06
N ARG A 161 4.33 15.16 9.15
CA ARG A 161 4.06 13.76 9.52
C ARG A 161 5.30 13.05 10.08
N THR A 162 6.47 13.27 9.46
CA THR A 162 7.73 12.68 9.97
C THR A 162 8.12 13.20 11.35
N MET A 163 7.80 14.47 11.66
CA MET A 163 7.99 15.03 13.00
C MET A 163 7.05 14.36 14.01
N THR A 164 5.78 14.20 13.66
CA THR A 164 4.77 13.59 14.54
C THR A 164 5.12 12.15 14.89
N GLU A 165 5.61 11.37 13.91
CA GLU A 165 5.97 9.95 14.09
C GLU A 165 7.43 9.72 14.51
N ASP A 166 8.20 10.80 14.77
CA ASP A 166 9.62 10.72 15.14
C ASP A 166 10.46 9.90 14.14
N VAL A 167 10.31 10.18 12.84
CA VAL A 167 11.03 9.45 11.76
C VAL A 167 11.80 10.37 10.79
N GLN A 168 12.14 11.60 11.22
CA GLN A 168 12.88 12.57 10.40
C GLN A 168 14.27 12.08 10.02
N ASP A 169 14.96 11.39 10.92
CA ASP A 169 16.27 10.77 10.68
C ASP A 169 16.18 9.63 9.65
N ALA A 170 15.11 8.84 9.69
CA ALA A 170 14.84 7.82 8.70
C ALA A 170 14.56 8.41 7.32
N LEU A 171 13.77 9.50 7.23
CA LEU A 171 13.57 10.24 5.99
C LEU A 171 14.88 10.81 5.45
N TYR A 172 15.71 11.38 6.32
CA TYR A 172 17.03 11.88 5.92
C TYR A 172 17.90 10.77 5.32
N ALA A 173 17.89 9.57 5.95
CA ALA A 173 18.64 8.42 5.45
C ALA A 173 18.14 7.98 4.05
N VAL A 174 16.81 7.91 3.84
CA VAL A 174 16.23 7.60 2.51
C VAL A 174 16.64 8.64 1.47
N ARG A 175 16.52 9.93 1.80
CA ARG A 175 16.92 11.03 0.90
C ARG A 175 18.41 10.98 0.56
N SER A 176 19.26 10.60 1.52
CA SER A 176 20.70 10.43 1.30
C SER A 176 20.98 9.26 0.34
N LEU A 177 20.34 8.11 0.57
CA LEU A 177 20.45 6.95 -0.31
C LEU A 177 19.99 7.28 -1.72
N TYR A 178 18.88 7.98 -1.88
CA TYR A 178 18.37 8.36 -3.21
C TYR A 178 19.32 9.28 -3.97
N ARG A 179 20.05 10.17 -3.29
CA ARG A 179 21.10 11.01 -3.92
C ARG A 179 22.33 10.21 -4.33
N GLU A 180 22.70 9.19 -3.53
CA GLU A 180 23.87 8.34 -3.80
C GLU A 180 23.58 7.33 -4.93
N TYR A 181 22.32 6.86 -5.01
CA TYR A 181 21.91 5.76 -5.90
C TYR A 181 20.76 6.16 -6.81
N THR A 182 21.03 7.03 -7.77
CA THR A 182 20.02 7.53 -8.72
C THR A 182 19.63 6.51 -9.81
N HIS A 183 20.40 5.43 -10.01
CA HIS A 183 20.18 4.42 -11.05
C HIS A 183 20.38 3.00 -10.52
N ASP A 184 19.40 2.13 -10.81
CA ASP A 184 19.40 0.67 -10.82
C ASP A 184 20.29 -0.08 -9.82
N LEU A 185 20.08 0.11 -8.53
CA LEU A 185 20.55 -0.84 -7.53
C LEU A 185 19.50 -1.93 -7.31
N PRO A 186 19.87 -3.22 -7.40
CA PRO A 186 19.02 -4.30 -6.94
C PRO A 186 18.60 -4.08 -5.47
N ALA A 187 17.36 -4.41 -5.14
CA ALA A 187 16.81 -4.17 -3.80
C ALA A 187 17.63 -4.82 -2.68
N ASP A 188 18.27 -5.97 -2.95
CA ASP A 188 19.19 -6.66 -2.04
C ASP A 188 20.44 -5.83 -1.68
N LYS A 189 21.01 -5.08 -2.61
CA LYS A 189 22.15 -4.19 -2.34
C LYS A 189 21.75 -2.91 -1.59
N VAL A 190 20.52 -2.45 -1.75
CA VAL A 190 19.96 -1.36 -0.95
C VAL A 190 19.78 -1.83 0.51
N LEU A 191 19.29 -3.06 0.71
CA LEU A 191 19.17 -3.69 2.03
C LEU A 191 20.50 -3.79 2.77
N GLU A 192 21.55 -4.25 2.09
CA GLU A 192 22.87 -4.46 2.66
C GLU A 192 23.48 -3.14 3.17
N LYS A 193 23.36 -2.06 2.40
CA LYS A 193 23.83 -0.72 2.82
C LYS A 193 22.93 -0.04 3.84
N TRP A 194 21.65 -0.35 3.83
CA TRP A 194 20.70 0.17 4.80
C TRP A 194 20.99 -0.32 6.22
N SER A 195 21.24 -1.61 6.38
CA SER A 195 21.57 -2.21 7.68
C SER A 195 22.87 -1.67 8.31
N LEU A 196 23.76 -1.08 7.49
CA LEU A 196 25.03 -0.52 7.92
C LEU A 196 24.95 0.97 8.34
N LYS A 197 23.93 1.71 7.89
CA LYS A 197 23.78 3.16 8.17
C LYS A 197 22.99 3.49 9.45
N VAL A 198 22.30 2.52 10.04
CA VAL A 198 21.40 2.69 11.19
C VAL A 198 22.00 2.22 12.52
N ARG A 199 23.28 1.88 12.53
CA ARG A 199 24.01 1.53 13.77
C ARG A 199 24.82 2.69 14.29
#